data_0c592af1986b34a0e6650a6a408b56e6
#
_entry.id   0c592af1986b34a0e6650a6a408b56e6
#
_cell.length_a   1.000
_cell.length_b   1.000
_cell.length_c   1.000
_cell.angle_alpha   90.00
_cell.angle_beta   90.00
_cell.angle_gamma   90.00
#
_symmetry.space_group_name_H-M   'P 1'
#
loop_
_entity.id
_entity.type
_entity.pdbx_description
1 polymer ?
#
loop_
_entity_poly.entity_id
_entity_poly.type
_entity_poly.pdbx_seq_one_letter_code
_entity_poly.pdbx_strand_id
1 'polypeptide(L)'
;MSINITKSNRLFLRCCYSYIVSGMATLVIGSLLPPIIEEAGLSFSAAGGLISVLAIGNFLASFLFPVIVSFLGKQAAIAITTAMVPLCLVGLTFLPPLSVMYVLILGAGIGRGSITILNNEVVNDTSENPAKMLNYLHGSYAIG
;
A
#
# COMPACT_ATOMS: atom_id res chain seq x y z
N MET A 1 7.65 9.70 -29.27
CA MET A 1 7.86 8.31 -28.83
C MET A 1 6.49 7.63 -28.80
N SER A 2 6.16 6.84 -29.83
CA SER A 2 4.83 6.21 -29.93
C SER A 2 4.78 5.04 -28.95
N ILE A 3 4.12 5.25 -27.82
CA ILE A 3 3.80 4.18 -26.87
C ILE A 3 2.78 3.27 -27.56
N ASN A 4 3.11 1.99 -27.69
CA ASN A 4 2.21 1.01 -28.29
C ASN A 4 0.93 0.93 -27.42
N ILE A 5 -0.21 1.36 -27.93
CA ILE A 5 -1.50 1.47 -27.23
C ILE A 5 -1.86 0.18 -26.48
N THR A 6 -1.58 -0.98 -27.07
CA THR A 6 -1.81 -2.29 -26.43
C THR A 6 -0.96 -2.49 -25.18
N LYS A 7 0.28 -1.98 -25.15
CA LYS A 7 1.19 -2.09 -24.03
C LYS A 7 0.76 -1.15 -22.90
N SER A 8 0.32 0.06 -23.22
CA SER A 8 -0.22 1.04 -22.26
C SER A 8 -1.46 0.50 -21.57
N ASN A 9 -2.42 -0.05 -22.32
CA ASN A 9 -3.64 -0.63 -21.75
C ASN A 9 -3.35 -1.81 -20.80
N ARG A 10 -2.38 -2.67 -21.11
CA ARG A 10 -1.98 -3.77 -20.24
C ARG A 10 -1.35 -3.27 -18.94
N LEU A 11 -0.55 -2.22 -19.00
CA LEU A 11 0.05 -1.61 -17.81
C LEU A 11 -1.03 -0.99 -16.93
N PHE A 12 -1.96 -0.26 -17.52
CA PHE A 12 -3.09 0.34 -16.80
C PHE A 12 -3.94 -0.72 -16.08
N LEU A 13 -4.30 -1.82 -16.74
CA LEU A 13 -5.04 -2.92 -16.12
C LEU A 13 -4.29 -3.56 -14.94
N ARG A 14 -2.96 -3.68 -15.03
CA ARG A 14 -2.12 -4.17 -13.92
C ARG A 14 -2.14 -3.20 -12.74
N CYS A 15 -2.11 -1.89 -13.01
CA CYS A 15 -2.24 -0.87 -11.97
C CYS A 15 -3.61 -0.94 -11.29
N CYS A 16 -4.71 -1.07 -12.05
CA CYS A 16 -6.06 -1.25 -11.50
C CYS A 16 -6.17 -2.51 -10.64
N TYR A 17 -5.63 -3.65 -11.10
CA TYR A 17 -5.59 -4.87 -10.31
C TYR A 17 -4.83 -4.69 -8.99
N SER A 18 -3.66 -4.06 -9.05
CA SER A 18 -2.86 -3.73 -7.86
C SER A 18 -3.65 -2.84 -6.87
N TYR A 19 -4.45 -1.89 -7.37
CA TYR A 19 -5.27 -1.01 -6.55
C TYR A 19 -6.47 -1.73 -5.92
N ILE A 20 -7.14 -2.63 -6.64
CA ILE A 20 -8.19 -3.49 -6.10
C ILE A 20 -7.62 -4.32 -4.93
N VAL A 21 -6.50 -5.00 -5.14
CA VAL A 21 -5.83 -5.78 -4.08
C VAL A 21 -5.43 -4.91 -2.89
N SER A 22 -4.97 -3.67 -3.14
CA SER A 22 -4.63 -2.72 -2.08
C SER A 22 -5.86 -2.26 -1.29
N GLY A 23 -7.01 -2.08 -1.96
CA GLY A 23 -8.31 -1.82 -1.34
C GLY A 23 -8.73 -2.96 -0.41
N MET A 24 -8.71 -4.20 -0.92
CA MET A 24 -8.98 -5.40 -0.13
C MET A 24 -8.08 -5.51 1.10
N ALA A 25 -6.76 -5.29 0.94
CA ALA A 25 -5.82 -5.31 2.06
C ALA A 25 -6.16 -4.27 3.14
N THR A 26 -6.68 -3.11 2.74
CA THR A 26 -7.14 -2.08 3.68
C THR A 26 -8.36 -2.53 4.49
N LEU A 27 -9.33 -3.17 3.83
CA LEU A 27 -10.49 -3.73 4.50
C LEU A 27 -10.09 -4.85 5.47
N VAL A 28 -9.14 -5.70 5.07
CA VAL A 28 -8.60 -6.76 5.93
C VAL A 28 -7.99 -6.17 7.21
N ILE A 29 -7.18 -5.11 7.11
CA ILE A 29 -6.60 -4.43 8.28
C ILE A 29 -7.72 -3.91 9.21
N GLY A 30 -8.73 -3.25 8.64
CA GLY A 30 -9.87 -2.76 9.41
C GLY A 30 -10.67 -3.87 10.11
N SER A 31 -10.85 -5.01 9.43
CA SER A 31 -11.60 -6.16 9.95
C SER A 31 -10.82 -6.96 11.00
N LEU A 32 -9.48 -6.98 10.92
CA LEU A 32 -8.64 -7.66 11.89
C LEU A 32 -8.45 -6.87 13.19
N LEU A 33 -8.65 -5.56 13.16
CA LEU A 33 -8.38 -4.72 14.31
C LEU A 33 -9.27 -5.04 15.53
N PRO A 34 -10.61 -5.23 15.42
CA PRO A 34 -11.43 -5.60 16.56
C PRO A 34 -11.00 -6.90 17.27
N PRO A 35 -10.82 -8.03 16.58
CA PRO A 35 -10.32 -9.25 17.23
C PRO A 35 -8.91 -9.09 17.83
N ILE A 36 -8.01 -8.34 17.21
CA ILE A 36 -6.69 -8.07 17.78
C ILE A 36 -6.81 -7.26 19.11
N ILE A 37 -7.70 -6.28 19.14
CA ILE A 37 -7.96 -5.51 20.36
C ILE A 37 -8.44 -6.43 21.49
N GLU A 38 -9.39 -7.30 21.19
CA GLU A 38 -9.99 -8.22 22.15
C GLU A 38 -8.98 -9.25 22.66
N GLU A 39 -8.31 -9.96 21.74
CA GLU A 39 -7.37 -11.04 22.09
C GLU A 39 -6.09 -10.54 22.75
N ALA A 40 -5.55 -9.40 22.30
CA ALA A 40 -4.36 -8.80 22.89
C ALA A 40 -4.65 -7.90 24.11
N GLY A 41 -5.93 -7.72 24.49
CA GLY A 41 -6.33 -6.87 25.62
C GLY A 41 -5.95 -5.41 25.43
N LEU A 42 -5.98 -4.89 24.20
CA LEU A 42 -5.54 -3.53 23.88
C LEU A 42 -6.62 -2.51 24.26
N SER A 43 -6.18 -1.34 24.72
CA SER A 43 -7.09 -0.20 24.89
C SER A 43 -7.52 0.39 23.53
N PHE A 44 -8.69 1.04 23.48
CA PHE A 44 -9.13 1.78 22.29
C PHE A 44 -8.13 2.86 21.84
N SER A 45 -7.39 3.45 22.78
CA SER A 45 -6.33 4.41 22.49
C SER A 45 -5.18 3.75 21.74
N ALA A 46 -4.76 2.55 22.14
CA ALA A 46 -3.71 1.78 21.43
C ALA A 46 -4.16 1.40 20.01
N ALA A 47 -5.42 1.00 19.85
CA ALA A 47 -6.01 0.69 18.55
C ALA A 47 -6.06 1.91 17.62
N GLY A 48 -6.50 3.05 18.12
CA GLY A 48 -6.46 4.33 17.39
C GLY A 48 -5.03 4.71 16.99
N GLY A 49 -4.06 4.44 17.88
CA GLY A 49 -2.63 4.61 17.62
C GLY A 49 -2.15 3.75 16.45
N LEU A 50 -2.57 2.49 16.34
CA LEU A 50 -2.22 1.61 15.21
C LEU A 50 -2.71 2.17 13.87
N ILE A 51 -3.96 2.66 13.82
CA ILE A 51 -4.50 3.30 12.60
C ILE A 51 -3.71 4.56 12.25
N SER A 52 -3.36 5.38 13.25
CA SER A 52 -2.57 6.59 13.04
C SER A 52 -1.17 6.28 12.49
N VAL A 53 -0.53 5.25 13.01
CA VAL A 53 0.80 4.79 12.55
C VAL A 53 0.74 4.23 11.12
N LEU A 54 -0.35 3.54 10.74
CA LEU A 54 -0.58 3.13 9.36
C LEU A 54 -0.61 4.35 8.41
N ALA A 55 -1.32 5.41 8.80
CA ALA A 55 -1.40 6.64 8.02
C ALA A 55 -0.03 7.36 7.95
N ILE A 56 0.71 7.40 9.05
CA ILE A 56 2.08 7.94 9.11
C ILE A 56 3.00 7.15 8.15
N GLY A 57 2.94 5.81 8.17
CA GLY A 57 3.71 4.96 7.26
C GLY A 57 3.39 5.25 5.79
N ASN A 58 2.10 5.39 5.47
CA ASN A 58 1.66 5.74 4.13
C ASN A 58 2.18 7.13 3.68
N PHE A 59 2.21 8.11 4.58
CA PHE A 59 2.80 9.43 4.33
C PHE A 59 4.32 9.35 4.16
N LEU A 60 5.02 8.63 5.02
CA LEU A 60 6.48 8.46 4.95
C LEU A 60 6.92 7.79 3.65
N ALA A 61 6.08 6.93 3.05
CA ALA A 61 6.37 6.31 1.77
C ALA A 61 6.68 7.34 0.67
N SER A 62 6.05 8.53 0.70
CA SER A 62 6.30 9.60 -0.28
C SER A 62 7.76 10.07 -0.31
N PHE A 63 8.45 9.97 0.81
CA PHE A 63 9.85 10.34 0.93
C PHE A 63 10.77 9.12 0.79
N LEU A 64 10.39 7.99 1.39
CA LEU A 64 11.23 6.80 1.46
C LEU A 64 11.27 6.04 0.12
N PHE A 65 10.16 5.95 -0.60
CA PHE A 65 10.11 5.16 -1.83
C PHE A 65 11.07 5.67 -2.92
N PRO A 66 11.14 6.99 -3.23
CA PRO A 66 12.12 7.51 -4.18
C PRO A 66 13.57 7.25 -3.74
N VAL A 67 13.85 7.33 -2.43
CA VAL A 67 15.17 7.04 -1.87
C VAL A 67 15.50 5.55 -2.06
N ILE A 68 14.59 4.65 -1.73
CA ILE A 68 14.78 3.19 -1.93
C ILE A 68 15.02 2.89 -3.42
N VAL A 69 14.27 3.52 -4.32
CA VAL A 69 14.44 3.38 -5.77
C VAL A 69 15.83 3.84 -6.21
N SER A 70 16.36 4.93 -5.66
CA SER A 70 17.68 5.45 -6.03
C SER A 70 18.83 4.52 -5.63
N PHE A 71 18.71 3.80 -4.51
CA PHE A 71 19.73 2.88 -4.01
C PHE A 71 19.63 1.46 -4.57
N LEU A 72 18.41 0.92 -4.68
CA LEU A 72 18.18 -0.50 -5.01
C LEU A 72 17.70 -0.70 -6.46
N GLY A 73 17.34 0.38 -7.13
CA GLY A 73 16.68 0.34 -8.43
C GLY A 73 15.18 0.04 -8.34
N LYS A 74 14.44 0.44 -9.38
CA LYS A 74 12.97 0.42 -9.40
C LYS A 74 12.37 -0.98 -9.16
N GLN A 75 12.95 -2.03 -9.76
CA GLN A 75 12.41 -3.39 -9.64
C GLN A 75 12.53 -3.95 -8.23
N ALA A 76 13.70 -3.79 -7.59
CA ALA A 76 13.92 -4.25 -6.22
C ALA A 76 13.07 -3.45 -5.21
N ALA A 77 12.97 -2.13 -5.39
CA ALA A 77 12.13 -1.28 -4.57
C ALA A 77 10.67 -1.72 -4.60
N ILE A 78 10.12 -2.00 -5.79
CA ILE A 78 8.75 -2.50 -5.97
C ILE A 78 8.56 -3.85 -5.26
N ALA A 79 9.47 -4.80 -5.48
CA ALA A 79 9.37 -6.13 -4.88
C ALA A 79 9.38 -6.06 -3.36
N ILE A 80 10.30 -5.31 -2.77
CA ILE A 80 10.43 -5.15 -1.32
C ILE A 80 9.19 -4.47 -0.74
N THR A 81 8.80 -3.32 -1.26
CA THR A 81 7.68 -2.55 -0.70
C THR A 81 6.33 -3.24 -0.88
N THR A 82 6.14 -3.98 -1.99
CA THR A 82 4.92 -4.79 -2.19
C THR A 82 4.89 -5.98 -1.24
N ALA A 83 6.02 -6.64 -0.98
CA ALA A 83 6.11 -7.77 -0.06
C ALA A 83 5.93 -7.34 1.41
N MET A 84 6.25 -6.08 1.76
CA MET A 84 6.09 -5.58 3.13
C MET A 84 4.65 -5.72 3.64
N VAL A 85 3.65 -5.43 2.82
CA VAL A 85 2.25 -5.47 3.25
C VAL A 85 1.84 -6.86 3.74
N PRO A 86 1.92 -7.94 2.91
CA PRO A 86 1.53 -9.27 3.36
C PRO A 86 2.42 -9.80 4.50
N LEU A 87 3.72 -9.51 4.48
CA LEU A 87 4.62 -9.95 5.56
C LEU A 87 4.26 -9.30 6.90
N CYS A 88 3.95 -8.01 6.91
CA CYS A 88 3.51 -7.31 8.12
C CYS A 88 2.15 -7.84 8.61
N LEU A 89 1.20 -8.12 7.71
CA LEU A 89 -0.09 -8.71 8.08
C LEU A 89 0.08 -10.11 8.69
N VAL A 90 0.91 -10.96 8.10
CA VAL A 90 1.25 -12.27 8.69
C VAL A 90 1.91 -12.09 10.06
N GLY A 91 2.82 -11.12 10.21
CA GLY A 91 3.43 -10.82 11.50
C GLY A 91 2.42 -10.47 12.60
N LEU A 92 1.35 -9.75 12.25
CA LEU A 92 0.28 -9.39 13.19
C LEU A 92 -0.53 -10.61 13.68
N THR A 93 -0.63 -11.68 12.90
CA THR A 93 -1.38 -12.88 13.31
C THR A 93 -0.77 -13.61 14.50
N PHE A 94 0.50 -13.36 14.79
CA PHE A 94 1.20 -13.91 15.97
C PHE A 94 0.92 -13.13 17.27
N LEU A 95 0.10 -12.09 17.22
CA LEU A 95 -0.25 -11.21 18.35
C LEU A 95 0.99 -10.75 19.15
N PRO A 96 2.00 -10.16 18.50
CA PRO A 96 3.22 -9.74 19.17
C PRO A 96 2.93 -8.57 20.13
N PRO A 97 3.89 -8.21 21.01
CA PRO A 97 3.75 -7.05 21.88
C PRO A 97 3.41 -5.78 21.11
N LEU A 98 2.65 -4.86 21.73
CA LEU A 98 2.12 -3.64 21.10
C LEU A 98 3.19 -2.82 20.35
N SER A 99 4.40 -2.72 20.90
CA SER A 99 5.51 -2.03 20.24
C SER A 99 5.89 -2.66 18.89
N VAL A 100 5.86 -3.99 18.78
CA VAL A 100 6.11 -4.70 17.53
C VAL A 100 4.93 -4.55 16.58
N MET A 101 3.70 -4.54 17.07
CA MET A 101 2.51 -4.25 16.24
C MET A 101 2.62 -2.87 15.58
N TYR A 102 3.08 -1.83 16.32
CA TYR A 102 3.32 -0.51 15.75
C TYR A 102 4.35 -0.54 14.61
N VAL A 103 5.44 -1.28 14.76
CA VAL A 103 6.47 -1.43 13.71
C VAL A 103 5.91 -2.14 12.47
N LEU A 104 5.16 -3.22 12.67
CA LEU A 104 4.52 -3.97 11.58
C LEU A 104 3.51 -3.11 10.83
N ILE A 105 2.65 -2.39 11.54
CA ILE A 105 1.64 -1.49 10.94
C ILE A 105 2.32 -0.32 10.22
N LEU A 106 3.40 0.23 10.76
CA LEU A 106 4.21 1.25 10.07
C LEU A 106 4.75 0.71 8.75
N GLY A 107 5.33 -0.49 8.77
CA GLY A 107 5.85 -1.18 7.57
C GLY A 107 4.75 -1.43 6.53
N ALA A 108 3.58 -1.90 6.95
CA ALA A 108 2.42 -2.08 6.08
C ALA A 108 1.98 -0.74 5.45
N GLY A 109 1.99 0.35 6.23
CA GLY A 109 1.71 1.71 5.74
C GLY A 109 2.70 2.17 4.68
N ILE A 110 4.01 1.98 4.92
CA ILE A 110 5.07 2.33 3.95
C ILE A 110 4.90 1.51 2.66
N GLY A 111 4.71 0.19 2.78
CA GLY A 111 4.49 -0.68 1.62
C GLY A 111 3.31 -0.23 0.77
N ARG A 112 2.17 0.05 1.41
CA ARG A 112 0.94 0.51 0.76
C ARG A 112 1.10 1.87 0.08
N GLY A 113 1.73 2.84 0.75
CA GLY A 113 2.02 4.16 0.19
C GLY A 113 2.93 4.06 -1.04
N SER A 114 3.94 3.19 -0.99
CA SER A 114 4.84 2.93 -2.11
C SER A 114 4.10 2.37 -3.35
N ILE A 115 3.17 1.43 -3.14
CA ILE A 115 2.31 0.89 -4.21
C ILE A 115 1.46 2.01 -4.84
N THR A 116 0.91 2.90 -4.03
CA THR A 116 0.12 4.04 -4.50
C THR A 116 0.96 4.98 -5.39
N ILE A 117 2.14 5.35 -4.93
CA ILE A 117 3.06 6.24 -5.66
C ILE A 117 3.45 5.63 -7.00
N LEU A 118 3.86 4.35 -6.99
CA LEU A 118 4.25 3.63 -8.19
C LEU A 118 3.13 3.59 -9.24
N ASN A 119 1.92 3.22 -8.83
CA ASN A 119 0.80 3.11 -9.75
C ASN A 119 0.40 4.47 -10.33
N ASN A 120 0.42 5.53 -9.51
CA ASN A 120 0.16 6.90 -9.96
C ASN A 120 1.22 7.35 -10.98
N GLU A 121 2.50 7.10 -10.69
CA GLU A 121 3.61 7.40 -11.61
C GLU A 121 3.45 6.69 -12.94
N VAL A 122 3.20 5.37 -12.92
CA VAL A 122 3.02 4.57 -14.15
C VAL A 122 1.86 5.08 -14.98
N VAL A 123 0.72 5.38 -14.36
CA VAL A 123 -0.46 5.90 -15.08
C VAL A 123 -0.19 7.28 -15.64
N ASN A 124 0.47 8.15 -14.86
CA ASN A 124 0.81 9.51 -15.30
C ASN A 124 1.75 9.49 -16.52
N ASP A 125 2.76 8.62 -16.51
CA ASP A 125 3.78 8.57 -17.54
C ASP A 125 3.34 7.87 -18.83
N THR A 126 2.33 6.98 -18.74
CA THR A 126 1.93 6.14 -19.88
C THR A 126 0.59 6.50 -20.49
N SER A 127 -0.16 7.45 -19.90
CA SER A 127 -1.50 7.79 -20.33
C SER A 127 -1.54 9.09 -21.15
N GLU A 128 -2.33 9.11 -22.22
CA GLU A 128 -2.59 10.34 -23.02
C GLU A 128 -3.44 11.36 -22.23
N ASN A 129 -4.30 10.88 -21.31
CA ASN A 129 -5.09 11.72 -20.41
C ASN A 129 -4.92 11.23 -18.97
N PRO A 130 -3.83 11.65 -18.30
CA PRO A 130 -3.50 11.18 -16.94
C PRO A 130 -4.60 11.44 -15.91
N ALA A 131 -5.23 12.62 -15.96
CA ALA A 131 -6.29 12.98 -14.99
C ALA A 131 -7.47 12.01 -15.04
N LYS A 132 -7.95 11.67 -16.24
CA LYS A 132 -9.05 10.71 -16.43
C LYS A 132 -8.66 9.31 -15.97
N MET A 133 -7.44 8.86 -16.33
CA MET A 133 -6.97 7.52 -16.00
C MET A 133 -6.67 7.36 -14.50
N LEU A 134 -6.17 8.40 -13.83
CA LEU A 134 -6.01 8.41 -12.37
C LEU A 134 -7.37 8.31 -11.66
N ASN A 135 -8.42 8.97 -12.16
CA ASN A 135 -9.76 8.82 -11.59
C ASN A 135 -10.27 7.38 -11.69
N TYR A 136 -10.06 6.70 -12.83
CA TYR A 136 -10.41 5.28 -12.97
C TYR A 136 -9.56 4.38 -12.07
N LEU A 137 -8.26 4.69 -11.94
CA LEU A 137 -7.36 3.98 -11.04
C LEU A 137 -7.86 4.08 -9.59
N HIS A 138 -8.16 5.28 -9.11
CA HIS A 138 -8.70 5.47 -7.75
C HIS A 138 -10.10 4.86 -7.58
N GLY A 139 -10.93 4.88 -8.63
CA GLY A 139 -12.20 4.16 -8.65
C GLY A 139 -12.02 2.65 -8.50
N SER A 140 -10.97 2.06 -9.08
CA SER A 140 -10.68 0.63 -8.92
C SER A 140 -10.30 0.26 -7.48
N TYR A 141 -9.67 1.16 -6.73
CA TYR A 141 -9.41 0.97 -5.29
C TYR A 141 -10.70 0.85 -4.47
N ALA A 142 -11.73 1.61 -4.82
CA ALA A 142 -13.01 1.58 -4.12
C ALA A 142 -13.83 0.30 -4.38
N ILE A 143 -13.45 -0.49 -5.40
CA ILE A 143 -14.07 -1.79 -5.70
C ILE A 143 -13.53 -2.90 -4.79
N GLY A 144 -12.27 -2.82 -4.34
CA GLY A 144 -11.62 -3.74 -3.42
C GLY A 144 -11.83 -3.35 -1.98
#